data_6fdb7388ed1bb5f508457375f887bb16
#
_entry.id   6fdb7388ed1bb5f508457375f887bb16
#
_cell.length_a   1.000
_cell.length_b   1.000
_cell.length_c   1.000
_cell.angle_alpha   90.00
_cell.angle_beta   90.00
_cell.angle_gamma   90.00
#
_symmetry.space_group_name_H-M   'P 1'
#
loop_
_entity.id
_entity.type
_entity.pdbx_description
1 polymer ?
#
loop_
_entity_poly.entity_id
_entity_poly.type
_entity_poly.pdbx_seq_one_letter_code
_entity_poly.pdbx_strand_id
1 'polypeptide(L)'
;FVLLALSGLAFFPPAFWSLTAVLGGGVWSRILPPYVGVVMFVFFGLMALKYWKDNLIQPYDREWQKRLPDILNNNDHGLPEIDKYNIGQKQLFWAWVVSMVLLLVSGVVMWRDVASFPVPVIRIASVVHAIAAVVMILGFIVHVYSAIFWVRGSMRAMTRGTVTHGWAKHHHPLWY
;
A
#
# COMPACT_ATOMS: atom_id res chain seq x y z
N PHE A 1 6.71 6.60 3.34
CA PHE A 1 6.71 5.48 2.40
C PHE A 1 7.82 5.62 1.36
N VAL A 2 7.86 6.70 0.55
CA VAL A 2 8.83 6.87 -0.56
C VAL A 2 10.29 6.72 -0.09
N LEU A 3 10.67 7.33 1.03
CA LEU A 3 12.02 7.20 1.59
C LEU A 3 12.38 5.74 1.92
N LEU A 4 11.44 4.98 2.49
CA LEU A 4 11.63 3.56 2.80
C LEU A 4 11.73 2.71 1.53
N ALA A 5 10.88 2.97 0.53
CA ALA A 5 10.93 2.28 -0.75
C ALA A 5 12.27 2.52 -1.46
N LEU A 6 12.74 3.77 -1.50
CA LEU A 6 14.04 4.11 -2.11
C LEU A 6 15.21 3.48 -1.36
N SER A 7 15.18 3.47 0.00
CA SER A 7 16.22 2.81 0.78
C SER A 7 16.27 1.30 0.58
N GLY A 8 15.09 0.66 0.48
CA GLY A 8 14.99 -0.78 0.20
C GLY A 8 15.49 -1.12 -1.20
N LEU A 9 15.05 -0.36 -2.21
CA LEU A 9 15.51 -0.53 -3.60
C LEU A 9 17.01 -0.33 -3.74
N ALA A 10 17.60 0.61 -3.00
CA ALA A 10 19.04 0.87 -3.04
C ALA A 10 19.90 -0.35 -2.68
N PHE A 11 19.37 -1.29 -1.86
CA PHE A 11 20.08 -2.50 -1.45
C PHE A 11 19.65 -3.76 -2.24
N PHE A 12 18.64 -3.68 -3.08
CA PHE A 12 18.12 -4.85 -3.76
C PHE A 12 19.00 -5.30 -4.94
N PRO A 13 19.19 -4.51 -6.01
CA PRO A 13 20.20 -4.78 -7.04
C PRO A 13 21.36 -3.76 -6.95
N PRO A 14 22.60 -4.16 -7.28
CA PRO A 14 23.76 -3.26 -7.28
C PRO A 14 23.55 -2.00 -8.12
N ALA A 15 22.77 -2.08 -9.21
CA ALA A 15 22.50 -0.97 -10.11
C ALA A 15 21.80 0.23 -9.42
N PHE A 16 21.11 0.00 -8.30
CA PHE A 16 20.39 1.06 -7.57
C PHE A 16 21.16 1.60 -6.36
N TRP A 17 22.41 1.21 -6.20
CA TRP A 17 23.24 1.68 -5.08
C TRP A 17 23.35 3.21 -4.99
N SER A 18 23.29 3.92 -6.12
CA SER A 18 23.29 5.38 -6.16
C SER A 18 22.10 6.02 -5.43
N LEU A 19 20.99 5.30 -5.24
CA LEU A 19 19.84 5.78 -4.46
C LEU A 19 20.18 5.99 -2.98
N THR A 20 21.24 5.36 -2.46
CA THR A 20 21.72 5.60 -1.10
C THR A 20 22.08 7.08 -0.88
N ALA A 21 22.48 7.80 -1.92
CA ALA A 21 22.81 9.22 -1.85
C ALA A 21 21.63 10.08 -1.39
N VAL A 22 20.37 9.67 -1.71
CA VAL A 22 19.14 10.36 -1.27
C VAL A 22 19.02 10.40 0.25
N LEU A 23 19.58 9.38 0.94
CA LEU A 23 19.54 9.27 2.40
C LEU A 23 20.90 9.63 3.07
N GLY A 24 21.82 10.28 2.35
CA GLY A 24 23.12 10.65 2.88
C GLY A 24 24.17 9.54 2.86
N GLY A 25 24.00 8.54 1.98
CA GLY A 25 24.96 7.46 1.76
C GLY A 25 24.57 6.14 2.40
N GLY A 26 25.37 5.10 2.15
CA GLY A 26 25.05 3.73 2.54
C GLY A 26 24.93 3.50 4.04
N VAL A 27 25.59 4.29 4.88
CA VAL A 27 25.50 4.19 6.35
C VAL A 27 24.10 4.64 6.80
N TRP A 28 23.68 5.84 6.41
CA TRP A 28 22.37 6.38 6.78
C TRP A 28 21.22 5.60 6.19
N SER A 29 21.39 5.06 4.98
CA SER A 29 20.41 4.17 4.35
C SER A 29 20.15 2.87 5.11
N ARG A 30 21.05 2.49 6.02
CA ARG A 30 20.87 1.32 6.93
C ARG A 30 20.34 1.72 8.30
N ILE A 31 20.72 2.88 8.82
CA ILE A 31 20.35 3.34 10.16
C ILE A 31 18.93 3.88 10.21
N LEU A 32 18.54 4.71 9.23
CA LEU A 32 17.24 5.42 9.25
C LEU A 32 16.01 4.52 9.04
N PRO A 33 16.02 3.54 8.12
CA PRO A 33 14.82 2.77 7.79
C PRO A 33 14.11 2.10 8.96
N PRO A 34 14.79 1.48 9.94
CA PRO A 34 14.09 0.89 11.09
C PRO A 34 13.24 1.89 11.86
N TYR A 35 13.79 3.07 12.16
CA TYR A 35 13.06 4.12 12.89
C TYR A 35 11.90 4.72 12.08
N VAL A 36 12.17 5.06 10.83
CA VAL A 36 11.12 5.56 9.92
C VAL A 36 10.05 4.51 9.69
N GLY A 37 10.42 3.23 9.63
CA GLY A 37 9.50 2.11 9.49
C GLY A 37 8.54 1.98 10.67
N VAL A 38 9.04 2.09 11.91
CA VAL A 38 8.20 2.07 13.11
C VAL A 38 7.23 3.26 13.12
N VAL A 39 7.71 4.46 12.83
CA VAL A 39 6.86 5.65 12.74
C VAL A 39 5.78 5.46 11.66
N MET A 40 6.16 4.98 10.49
CA MET A 40 5.21 4.71 9.40
C MET A 40 4.18 3.65 9.82
N PHE A 41 4.60 2.58 10.51
CA PHE A 41 3.69 1.55 11.01
C PHE A 41 2.65 2.10 11.97
N VAL A 42 3.04 2.99 12.90
CA VAL A 42 2.10 3.61 13.85
C VAL A 42 1.06 4.44 13.12
N PHE A 43 1.48 5.36 12.24
CA PHE A 43 0.54 6.20 11.48
C PHE A 43 -0.35 5.38 10.55
N PHE A 44 0.21 4.39 9.87
CA PHE A 44 -0.56 3.48 9.02
C PHE A 44 -1.55 2.66 9.85
N GLY A 45 -1.14 2.16 11.02
CA GLY A 45 -2.00 1.41 11.93
C GLY A 45 -3.19 2.24 12.42
N LEU A 46 -2.96 3.50 12.81
CA LEU A 46 -4.04 4.43 13.17
C LEU A 46 -5.02 4.65 12.01
N MET A 47 -4.51 4.82 10.80
CA MET A 47 -5.33 4.92 9.60
C MET A 47 -6.11 3.62 9.35
N ALA A 48 -5.46 2.47 9.43
CA ALA A 48 -6.11 1.17 9.24
C ALA A 48 -7.22 0.94 10.26
N LEU A 49 -6.99 1.25 11.53
CA LEU A 49 -8.00 1.19 12.60
C LEU A 49 -9.19 2.14 12.35
N LYS A 50 -8.95 3.29 11.73
CA LYS A 50 -10.02 4.24 11.38
C LYS A 50 -10.91 3.70 10.26
N TYR A 51 -10.32 3.05 9.25
CA TYR A 51 -11.02 2.70 8.01
C TYR A 51 -11.34 1.21 7.85
N TRP A 52 -10.99 0.34 8.82
CA TRP A 52 -11.14 -1.11 8.68
C TRP A 52 -12.60 -1.55 8.43
N LYS A 53 -13.58 -0.89 9.08
CA LYS A 53 -15.00 -1.21 8.92
C LYS A 53 -15.49 -0.93 7.49
N ASP A 54 -15.06 0.18 6.91
CA ASP A 54 -15.40 0.57 5.54
C ASP A 54 -14.78 -0.38 4.50
N ASN A 55 -13.75 -1.12 4.89
CA ASN A 55 -13.03 -2.07 4.02
C ASN A 55 -13.43 -3.55 4.27
N LEU A 56 -14.49 -3.82 5.02
CA LEU A 56 -15.04 -5.16 5.12
C LEU A 56 -15.70 -5.58 3.80
N ILE A 57 -15.42 -6.83 3.37
CA ILE A 57 -15.96 -7.36 2.12
C ILE A 57 -17.47 -7.62 2.28
N GLN A 58 -18.25 -7.09 1.35
CA GLN A 58 -19.70 -7.18 1.29
C GLN A 58 -20.15 -8.10 0.13
N PRO A 59 -21.38 -8.60 0.11
CA PRO A 59 -21.87 -9.45 -0.97
C PRO A 59 -21.76 -8.80 -2.37
N TYR A 60 -22.05 -7.51 -2.49
CA TYR A 60 -21.96 -6.76 -3.76
C TYR A 60 -20.51 -6.66 -4.27
N ASP A 61 -19.51 -6.72 -3.40
CA ASP A 61 -18.11 -6.70 -3.79
C ASP A 61 -17.74 -7.92 -4.64
N ARG A 62 -18.33 -9.09 -4.34
CA ARG A 62 -18.08 -10.32 -5.09
C ARG A 62 -18.69 -10.25 -6.49
N GLU A 63 -19.87 -9.66 -6.63
CA GLU A 63 -20.50 -9.45 -7.93
C GLU A 63 -19.71 -8.44 -8.76
N TRP A 64 -19.23 -7.37 -8.15
CA TRP A 64 -18.36 -6.38 -8.79
C TRP A 64 -17.04 -7.02 -9.27
N GLN A 65 -16.45 -7.92 -8.47
CA GLN A 65 -15.21 -8.62 -8.84
C GLN A 65 -15.36 -9.49 -10.08
N LYS A 66 -16.53 -10.13 -10.29
CA LYS A 66 -16.81 -10.91 -11.49
C LYS A 66 -16.81 -10.05 -12.76
N ARG A 67 -17.10 -8.76 -12.63
CA ARG A 67 -17.12 -7.78 -13.72
C ARG A 67 -15.77 -7.06 -13.93
N LEU A 68 -14.71 -7.51 -13.26
CA LEU A 68 -13.37 -6.91 -13.41
C LEU A 68 -12.87 -6.87 -14.87
N PRO A 69 -13.07 -7.89 -15.72
CA PRO A 69 -12.69 -7.82 -17.13
C PRO A 69 -13.39 -6.68 -17.88
N ASP A 70 -14.67 -6.39 -17.59
CA ASP A 70 -15.42 -5.29 -18.21
C ASP A 70 -14.77 -3.94 -17.82
N ILE A 71 -14.42 -3.78 -16.54
CA ILE A 71 -13.82 -2.57 -16.02
C ILE A 71 -12.44 -2.31 -16.63
N LEU A 72 -11.63 -3.36 -16.80
CA LEU A 72 -10.33 -3.26 -17.46
C LEU A 72 -10.45 -2.84 -18.93
N ASN A 73 -11.60 -3.13 -19.58
CA ASN A 73 -11.93 -2.71 -20.93
C ASN A 73 -12.69 -1.36 -20.98
N ASN A 74 -12.69 -0.59 -19.87
CA ASN A 74 -13.40 0.69 -19.73
C ASN A 74 -14.92 0.58 -19.99
N ASN A 75 -15.53 -0.58 -19.71
CA ASN A 75 -16.96 -0.80 -19.77
C ASN A 75 -17.53 -0.82 -18.35
N ASP A 76 -18.06 0.30 -17.91
CA ASP A 76 -18.66 0.49 -16.59
C ASP A 76 -20.19 0.34 -16.56
N HIS A 77 -20.80 -0.03 -17.69
CA HIS A 77 -22.25 -0.19 -17.79
C HIS A 77 -22.75 -1.40 -16.99
N GLY A 78 -23.74 -1.16 -16.13
CA GLY A 78 -24.40 -2.22 -15.35
C GLY A 78 -23.53 -2.84 -14.25
N LEU A 79 -22.52 -2.12 -13.76
CA LEU A 79 -21.79 -2.53 -12.58
C LEU A 79 -22.70 -2.49 -11.35
N PRO A 80 -22.52 -3.41 -10.38
CA PRO A 80 -23.21 -3.35 -9.11
C PRO A 80 -22.93 -2.04 -8.38
N GLU A 81 -23.95 -1.50 -7.73
CA GLU A 81 -23.77 -0.35 -6.86
C GLU A 81 -22.84 -0.68 -5.71
N ILE A 82 -21.92 0.22 -5.42
CA ILE A 82 -20.93 0.07 -4.36
C ILE A 82 -21.04 1.20 -3.35
N ASP A 83 -20.60 0.90 -2.14
CA ASP A 83 -20.45 1.85 -1.04
C ASP A 83 -19.15 2.66 -1.21
N LYS A 84 -18.63 3.21 -0.16
CA LYS A 84 -17.47 4.10 -0.08
C LYS A 84 -16.22 3.57 -0.80
N TYR A 85 -16.00 2.25 -0.78
CA TYR A 85 -14.87 1.60 -1.43
C TYR A 85 -15.33 0.41 -2.28
N ASN A 86 -14.74 0.25 -3.47
CA ASN A 86 -14.92 -0.94 -4.30
C ASN A 86 -14.00 -2.08 -3.86
N ILE A 87 -14.23 -3.30 -4.37
CA ILE A 87 -13.48 -4.49 -3.97
C ILE A 87 -11.97 -4.35 -4.24
N GLY A 88 -11.56 -3.71 -5.34
CA GLY A 88 -10.14 -3.49 -5.63
C GLY A 88 -9.45 -2.61 -4.58
N GLN A 89 -10.13 -1.56 -4.12
CA GLN A 89 -9.65 -0.70 -3.04
C GLN A 89 -9.59 -1.45 -1.70
N LYS A 90 -10.60 -2.27 -1.39
CA LYS A 90 -10.64 -3.11 -0.19
C LYS A 90 -9.53 -4.16 -0.20
N GLN A 91 -9.30 -4.83 -1.32
CA GLN A 91 -8.21 -5.80 -1.48
C GLN A 91 -6.84 -5.14 -1.31
N LEU A 92 -6.64 -3.96 -1.89
CA LEU A 92 -5.42 -3.19 -1.72
C LEU A 92 -5.20 -2.78 -0.26
N PHE A 93 -6.25 -2.32 0.42
CA PHE A 93 -6.20 -1.98 1.84
C PHE A 93 -5.72 -3.17 2.69
N TRP A 94 -6.33 -4.35 2.53
CA TRP A 94 -5.94 -5.53 3.29
C TRP A 94 -4.57 -6.08 2.91
N ALA A 95 -4.20 -6.03 1.62
CA ALA A 95 -2.85 -6.37 1.19
C ALA A 95 -1.80 -5.49 1.86
N TRP A 96 -2.08 -4.20 2.01
CA TRP A 96 -1.18 -3.28 2.70
C TRP A 96 -1.15 -3.51 4.21
N VAL A 97 -2.28 -3.80 4.85
CA VAL A 97 -2.33 -4.13 6.28
C VAL A 97 -1.45 -5.36 6.56
N VAL A 98 -1.62 -6.42 5.79
CA VAL A 98 -0.80 -7.65 5.93
C VAL A 98 0.68 -7.35 5.65
N SER A 99 0.98 -6.64 4.56
CA SER A 99 2.36 -6.28 4.21
C SER A 99 3.04 -5.43 5.28
N MET A 100 2.32 -4.48 5.90
CA MET A 100 2.86 -3.65 6.98
C MET A 100 3.21 -4.46 8.22
N VAL A 101 2.37 -5.43 8.59
CA VAL A 101 2.67 -6.35 9.71
C VAL A 101 3.90 -7.20 9.39
N LEU A 102 3.97 -7.77 8.18
CA LEU A 102 5.11 -8.56 7.73
C LEU A 102 6.40 -7.73 7.70
N LEU A 103 6.33 -6.49 7.19
CA LEU A 103 7.47 -5.57 7.16
C LEU A 103 7.95 -5.21 8.57
N LEU A 104 7.04 -4.95 9.52
CA LEU A 104 7.43 -4.65 10.89
C LEU A 104 8.10 -5.86 11.54
N VAL A 105 7.43 -7.03 11.52
CA VAL A 105 7.94 -8.24 12.17
C VAL A 105 9.31 -8.66 11.58
N SER A 106 9.40 -8.73 10.26
CA SER A 106 10.64 -9.09 9.60
C SER A 106 11.75 -8.03 9.80
N GLY A 107 11.35 -6.73 9.80
CA GLY A 107 12.26 -5.63 10.08
C GLY A 107 12.86 -5.69 11.49
N VAL A 108 12.04 -5.97 12.51
CA VAL A 108 12.51 -6.16 13.90
C VAL A 108 13.46 -7.35 13.99
N VAL A 109 13.16 -8.47 13.32
CA VAL A 109 14.06 -9.64 13.28
C VAL A 109 15.42 -9.30 12.67
N MET A 110 15.46 -8.42 11.67
CA MET A 110 16.70 -7.98 11.03
C MET A 110 17.42 -6.86 11.78
N TRP A 111 16.76 -6.21 12.73
CA TRP A 111 17.31 -5.07 13.49
C TRP A 111 18.20 -5.54 14.63
N ARG A 112 19.48 -5.69 14.33
CA ARG A 112 20.47 -6.26 15.24
C ARG A 112 20.67 -5.51 16.56
N ASP A 113 20.38 -4.21 16.58
CA ASP A 113 20.49 -3.38 17.80
C ASP A 113 19.36 -3.68 18.80
N VAL A 114 18.27 -4.28 18.34
CA VAL A 114 17.09 -4.60 19.18
C VAL A 114 17.08 -6.07 19.59
N ALA A 115 17.44 -6.97 18.66
CA ALA A 115 17.39 -8.41 18.92
C ALA A 115 18.45 -9.18 18.12
N SER A 116 18.94 -10.28 18.71
CA SER A 116 19.88 -11.19 18.07
C SER A 116 19.17 -12.51 17.74
N PHE A 117 19.04 -12.81 16.45
CA PHE A 117 18.44 -14.06 15.97
C PHE A 117 19.48 -14.91 15.22
N PRO A 118 19.28 -16.24 15.15
CA PRO A 118 20.13 -17.12 14.34
C PRO A 118 20.10 -16.72 12.87
N VAL A 119 21.22 -16.91 12.17
CA VAL A 119 21.36 -16.55 10.75
C VAL A 119 20.26 -17.09 9.84
N PRO A 120 19.79 -18.36 9.97
CA PRO A 120 18.69 -18.86 9.16
C PRO A 120 17.40 -18.04 9.32
N VAL A 121 17.09 -17.61 10.56
CA VAL A 121 15.88 -16.80 10.85
C VAL A 121 16.00 -15.43 10.17
N ILE A 122 17.18 -14.79 10.27
CA ILE A 122 17.42 -13.49 9.60
C ILE A 122 17.28 -13.62 8.08
N ARG A 123 17.76 -14.72 7.48
CA ARG A 123 17.63 -14.97 6.04
C ARG A 123 16.17 -15.10 5.61
N ILE A 124 15.36 -15.87 6.35
CA ILE A 124 13.94 -15.99 6.10
C ILE A 124 13.26 -14.63 6.24
N ALA A 125 13.54 -13.90 7.32
CA ALA A 125 12.99 -12.56 7.55
C ALA A 125 13.34 -11.60 6.40
N SER A 126 14.56 -11.64 5.86
CA SER A 126 14.96 -10.79 4.74
C SER A 126 14.17 -11.09 3.46
N VAL A 127 13.88 -12.37 3.17
CA VAL A 127 13.05 -12.77 2.02
C VAL A 127 11.61 -12.30 2.20
N VAL A 128 11.03 -12.54 3.39
CA VAL A 128 9.66 -12.08 3.71
C VAL A 128 9.56 -10.56 3.60
N HIS A 129 10.55 -9.85 4.14
CA HIS A 129 10.61 -8.38 4.06
C HIS A 129 10.65 -7.89 2.61
N ALA A 130 11.51 -8.48 1.78
CA ALA A 130 11.63 -8.13 0.37
C ALA A 130 10.33 -8.36 -0.40
N ILE A 131 9.68 -9.52 -0.20
CA ILE A 131 8.40 -9.83 -0.86
C ILE A 131 7.31 -8.83 -0.42
N ALA A 132 7.18 -8.59 0.89
CA ALA A 132 6.20 -7.64 1.42
C ALA A 132 6.46 -6.21 0.91
N ALA A 133 7.73 -5.79 0.80
CA ALA A 133 8.11 -4.50 0.24
C ALA A 133 7.72 -4.38 -1.24
N VAL A 134 7.97 -5.42 -2.05
CA VAL A 134 7.58 -5.45 -3.47
C VAL A 134 6.06 -5.33 -3.61
N VAL A 135 5.29 -6.10 -2.85
CA VAL A 135 3.81 -6.01 -2.85
C VAL A 135 3.35 -4.59 -2.49
N MET A 136 3.95 -3.99 -1.46
CA MET A 136 3.62 -2.64 -1.03
C MET A 136 3.95 -1.60 -2.11
N ILE A 137 5.11 -1.70 -2.75
CA ILE A 137 5.54 -0.77 -3.81
C ILE A 137 4.66 -0.89 -5.05
N LEU A 138 4.39 -2.11 -5.50
CA LEU A 138 3.52 -2.34 -6.66
C LEU A 138 2.10 -1.85 -6.38
N GLY A 139 1.55 -2.15 -5.20
CA GLY A 139 0.25 -1.63 -4.78
C GLY A 139 0.22 -0.10 -4.75
N PHE A 140 1.29 0.55 -4.29
CA PHE A 140 1.39 2.01 -4.29
C PHE A 140 1.40 2.58 -5.71
N ILE A 141 2.15 1.97 -6.64
CA ILE A 141 2.19 2.40 -8.04
C ILE A 141 0.78 2.30 -8.65
N VAL A 142 0.10 1.16 -8.49
CA VAL A 142 -1.27 0.97 -8.99
C VAL A 142 -2.23 1.97 -8.36
N HIS A 143 -2.13 2.21 -7.04
CA HIS A 143 -2.98 3.17 -6.34
C HIS A 143 -2.82 4.60 -6.86
N VAL A 144 -1.58 5.05 -7.01
CA VAL A 144 -1.27 6.41 -7.53
C VAL A 144 -1.71 6.53 -8.99
N TYR A 145 -1.41 5.51 -9.81
CA TYR A 145 -1.84 5.49 -11.21
C TYR A 145 -3.36 5.57 -11.33
N SER A 146 -4.08 4.77 -10.55
CA SER A 146 -5.56 4.78 -10.55
C SER A 146 -6.12 6.13 -10.12
N ALA A 147 -5.52 6.77 -9.11
CA ALA A 147 -5.99 8.05 -8.60
C ALA A 147 -5.75 9.22 -9.57
N ILE A 148 -4.68 9.18 -10.37
CA ILE A 148 -4.31 10.29 -11.25
C ILE A 148 -4.88 10.10 -12.66
N PHE A 149 -4.76 8.89 -13.21
CA PHE A 149 -4.99 8.64 -14.63
C PHE A 149 -6.26 7.85 -14.91
N TRP A 150 -6.60 6.86 -14.11
CA TRP A 150 -7.72 5.96 -14.41
C TRP A 150 -9.05 6.52 -13.91
N VAL A 151 -9.17 6.82 -12.61
CA VAL A 151 -10.44 7.32 -12.04
C VAL A 151 -10.40 8.84 -11.95
N ARG A 152 -10.77 9.51 -13.04
CA ARG A 152 -10.74 10.98 -13.13
C ARG A 152 -11.55 11.62 -12.02
N GLY A 153 -10.96 12.61 -11.35
CA GLY A 153 -11.59 13.36 -10.25
C GLY A 153 -11.35 12.78 -8.86
N SER A 154 -10.88 11.53 -8.73
CA SER A 154 -10.60 10.92 -7.42
C SER A 154 -9.44 11.62 -6.67
N MET A 155 -8.46 12.19 -7.39
CA MET A 155 -7.35 12.95 -6.80
C MET A 155 -7.82 14.15 -5.97
N ARG A 156 -9.03 14.68 -6.25
CA ARG A 156 -9.64 15.75 -5.46
C ARG A 156 -9.87 15.33 -4.01
N ALA A 157 -10.20 14.05 -3.74
CA ALA A 157 -10.34 13.52 -2.39
C ALA A 157 -9.05 13.69 -1.59
N MET A 158 -7.88 13.46 -2.22
CA MET A 158 -6.57 13.59 -1.59
C MET A 158 -6.14 15.05 -1.39
N THR A 159 -6.42 15.92 -2.37
CA THR A 159 -5.92 17.31 -2.38
C THR A 159 -6.85 18.29 -1.66
N ARG A 160 -8.16 18.01 -1.65
CA ARG A 160 -9.19 18.91 -1.08
C ARG A 160 -10.04 18.26 0.02
N GLY A 161 -9.87 16.95 0.27
CA GLY A 161 -10.68 16.20 1.24
C GLY A 161 -12.15 16.04 0.83
N THR A 162 -12.53 16.37 -0.42
CA THR A 162 -13.90 16.34 -0.93
C THR A 162 -13.95 15.84 -2.36
N VAL A 163 -15.11 15.29 -2.76
CA VAL A 163 -15.44 14.96 -4.14
C VAL A 163 -16.69 15.72 -4.57
N THR A 164 -17.00 15.77 -5.86
CA THR A 164 -18.23 16.38 -6.34
C THR A 164 -19.40 15.43 -6.16
N HIS A 165 -20.64 15.97 -5.99
CA HIS A 165 -21.86 15.16 -5.90
C HIS A 165 -22.04 14.22 -7.11
N GLY A 166 -21.81 14.72 -8.33
CA GLY A 166 -21.90 13.91 -9.54
C GLY A 166 -20.89 12.77 -9.55
N TRP A 167 -19.66 13.01 -9.10
CA TRP A 167 -18.63 11.97 -8.98
C TRP A 167 -19.02 10.90 -7.95
N ALA A 168 -19.48 11.33 -6.75
CA ALA A 168 -19.90 10.41 -5.70
C ALA A 168 -21.08 9.53 -6.14
N LYS A 169 -22.13 10.15 -6.75
CA LYS A 169 -23.30 9.44 -7.25
C LYS A 169 -22.96 8.44 -8.35
N HIS A 170 -21.99 8.75 -9.22
CA HIS A 170 -21.60 7.86 -10.32
C HIS A 170 -20.74 6.69 -9.84
N HIS A 171 -19.72 6.98 -9.00
CA HIS A 171 -18.74 5.98 -8.60
C HIS A 171 -19.07 5.23 -7.31
N HIS A 172 -19.87 5.83 -6.41
CA HIS A 172 -20.17 5.31 -5.07
C HIS A 172 -21.63 5.58 -4.69
N PRO A 173 -22.61 5.03 -5.43
CA PRO A 173 -24.03 5.37 -5.27
C PRO A 173 -24.58 4.97 -3.89
N LEU A 174 -24.13 3.88 -3.27
CA LEU A 174 -24.58 3.48 -1.93
C LEU A 174 -23.99 4.35 -0.82
N TRP A 175 -22.87 5.04 -1.06
CA TRP A 175 -22.25 5.97 -0.12
C TRP A 175 -22.87 7.38 -0.24
N TYR A 176 -23.31 7.77 -1.46
CA TYR A 176 -23.91 9.06 -1.75
C TYR A 176 -25.26 9.27 -1.03
#